data_faea0ee44660eb0ed0c8aa40a5d24205
#
_entry.id   faea0ee44660eb0ed0c8aa40a5d24205
#
_cell.length_a   1.000
_cell.length_b   1.000
_cell.length_c   1.000
_cell.angle_alpha   90.00
_cell.angle_beta   90.00
_cell.angle_gamma   90.00
#
_symmetry.space_group_name_H-M   'P 1'
#
loop_
_entity.id
_entity.type
_entity.pdbx_description
1 polymer ?
#
loop_
_entity_poly.entity_id
_entity_poly.type
_entity_poly.pdbx_seq_one_letter_code
_entity_poly.pdbx_strand_id
1 'polypeptide(L)'
;MEQAILEAKKGIEAGHGGPFGCVIENKGKIIGVGHNRVLIDHDPTSHGEIVAIRDACKKLQSHDLQGCNLYTTAEPCPMCLGACLWANIDKIYYGCNRFDTENIGFRDNVFYEFLERQKDESSKKLLCLDHEDCLKLFSYYKSLEHKLY
;
A
#
# COMPACT_ATOMS: atom_id res chain seq x y z
N MET A 1 11.57 7.38 -10.96
CA MET A 1 12.22 6.11 -10.49
C MET A 1 13.51 6.36 -9.71
N GLU A 2 14.45 7.15 -10.22
CA GLU A 2 15.74 7.42 -9.55
C GLU A 2 15.58 7.81 -8.06
N GLN A 3 14.65 8.72 -7.76
CA GLN A 3 14.39 9.14 -6.37
C GLN A 3 13.81 8.02 -5.51
N ALA A 4 13.00 7.10 -6.09
CA ALA A 4 12.51 5.93 -5.36
C ALA A 4 13.67 4.98 -5.01
N ILE A 5 14.62 4.79 -5.92
CA ILE A 5 15.83 4.00 -5.68
C ILE A 5 16.69 4.63 -4.57
N LEU A 6 16.85 5.97 -4.57
CA LEU A 6 17.58 6.67 -3.52
C LEU A 6 16.89 6.53 -2.15
N GLU A 7 15.56 6.59 -2.09
CA GLU A 7 14.82 6.36 -0.86
C GLU A 7 14.97 4.92 -0.35
N ALA A 8 14.89 3.91 -1.26
CA ALA A 8 15.16 2.52 -0.90
C ALA A 8 16.55 2.36 -0.27
N LYS A 9 17.57 2.96 -0.91
CA LYS A 9 18.95 2.90 -0.44
C LYS A 9 19.12 3.50 0.96
N LYS A 10 18.52 4.67 1.22
CA LYS A 10 18.52 5.28 2.56
C LYS A 10 17.92 4.34 3.62
N GLY A 11 16.81 3.68 3.31
CA GLY A 11 16.15 2.75 4.21
C GLY A 11 17.03 1.54 4.54
N ILE A 12 17.68 0.95 3.53
CA ILE A 12 18.60 -0.17 3.69
C ILE A 12 19.80 0.24 4.56
N GLU A 13 20.45 1.35 4.23
CA GLU A 13 21.64 1.85 4.94
C GLU A 13 21.35 2.18 6.41
N ALA A 14 20.10 2.60 6.71
CA ALA A 14 19.64 2.87 8.06
C ALA A 14 19.11 1.61 8.81
N GLY A 15 19.05 0.45 8.15
CA GLY A 15 18.50 -0.77 8.74
C GLY A 15 16.98 -0.74 8.98
N HIS A 16 16.24 0.11 8.26
CA HIS A 16 14.81 0.30 8.48
C HIS A 16 13.96 -0.83 7.92
N GLY A 17 14.43 -1.54 6.88
CA GLY A 17 13.70 -2.64 6.25
C GLY A 17 14.29 -3.05 4.90
N GLY A 18 13.44 -3.65 4.04
CA GLY A 18 13.81 -4.16 2.73
C GLY A 18 14.09 -3.07 1.67
N PRO A 19 14.54 -3.47 0.46
CA PRO A 19 15.01 -2.56 -0.60
C PRO A 19 13.86 -1.90 -1.38
N PHE A 20 12.83 -1.44 -0.67
CA PHE A 20 11.62 -0.89 -1.26
C PHE A 20 11.50 0.60 -0.98
N GLY A 21 11.59 1.40 -2.03
CA GLY A 21 11.44 2.84 -1.97
C GLY A 21 10.36 3.32 -2.93
N CYS A 22 9.68 4.39 -2.54
CA CYS A 22 8.55 4.92 -3.26
C CYS A 22 8.53 6.44 -3.25
N VAL A 23 8.10 7.04 -4.35
CA VAL A 23 7.81 8.46 -4.44
C VAL A 23 6.47 8.68 -5.13
N ILE A 24 5.77 9.73 -4.71
CA ILE A 24 4.54 10.20 -5.34
C ILE A 24 4.79 11.58 -5.93
N GLU A 25 4.41 11.71 -7.19
CA GLU A 25 4.62 12.92 -7.99
C GLU A 25 3.27 13.50 -8.43
N ASN A 26 3.16 14.82 -8.42
CA ASN A 26 2.07 15.57 -9.02
C ASN A 26 2.63 16.74 -9.83
N LYS A 27 2.31 16.78 -11.13
CA LYS A 27 2.72 17.87 -12.08
C LYS A 27 4.21 18.18 -12.02
N GLY A 28 5.05 17.15 -12.01
CA GLY A 28 6.51 17.26 -11.98
C GLY A 28 7.13 17.51 -10.60
N LYS A 29 6.32 17.57 -9.52
CA LYS A 29 6.82 17.77 -8.16
C LYS A 29 6.63 16.51 -7.31
N ILE A 30 7.66 16.10 -6.60
CA ILE A 30 7.55 15.04 -5.59
C ILE A 30 6.81 15.59 -4.38
N ILE A 31 5.69 14.99 -4.05
CA ILE A 31 4.82 15.38 -2.93
C ILE A 31 4.82 14.34 -1.80
N GLY A 32 5.21 13.09 -2.10
CA GLY A 32 5.31 12.02 -1.10
C GLY A 32 6.58 11.21 -1.33
N VAL A 33 7.23 10.82 -0.24
CA VAL A 33 8.40 9.95 -0.26
C VAL A 33 8.28 8.90 0.83
N GLY A 34 8.80 7.70 0.58
CA GLY A 34 8.79 6.62 1.53
C GLY A 34 9.75 5.51 1.15
N HIS A 35 10.21 4.79 2.15
CA HIS A 35 10.88 3.51 2.01
C HIS A 35 10.32 2.51 3.00
N ASN A 36 10.66 1.25 2.85
CA ASN A 36 10.24 0.20 3.77
C ASN A 36 10.78 0.48 5.18
N ARG A 37 9.88 0.54 6.16
CA ARG A 37 10.16 0.87 7.55
C ARG A 37 9.64 -0.20 8.52
N VAL A 38 9.33 -1.39 8.01
CA VAL A 38 8.74 -2.48 8.79
C VAL A 38 9.53 -2.79 10.06
N LEU A 39 10.86 -2.81 9.97
CA LEU A 39 11.72 -3.15 11.11
C LEU A 39 11.78 -2.03 12.15
N ILE A 40 11.96 -0.80 11.74
CA ILE A 40 12.12 0.33 12.66
C ILE A 40 10.80 0.77 13.29
N ASP A 41 9.69 0.69 12.54
CA ASP A 41 8.37 1.07 13.03
C ASP A 41 7.68 -0.08 13.79
N HIS A 42 8.21 -1.32 13.73
CA HIS A 42 7.56 -2.55 14.21
C HIS A 42 6.13 -2.72 13.65
N ASP A 43 5.92 -2.25 12.41
CA ASP A 43 4.64 -2.22 11.72
C ASP A 43 4.75 -2.97 10.38
N PRO A 44 4.09 -4.14 10.23
CA PRO A 44 4.14 -4.91 8.99
C PRO A 44 3.50 -4.19 7.80
N THR A 45 2.77 -3.11 8.03
CA THR A 45 2.15 -2.30 6.97
C THR A 45 3.03 -1.13 6.52
N SER A 46 4.13 -0.83 7.19
CA SER A 46 5.05 0.29 6.84
C SER A 46 5.90 -0.01 5.61
N HIS A 47 5.25 -0.39 4.50
CA HIS A 47 5.87 -0.51 3.18
C HIS A 47 6.14 0.86 2.58
N GLY A 48 7.07 0.96 1.63
CA GLY A 48 7.49 2.22 1.01
C GLY A 48 6.33 3.00 0.41
N GLU A 49 5.40 2.33 -0.26
CA GLU A 49 4.20 2.92 -0.85
C GLU A 49 3.26 3.49 0.22
N ILE A 50 3.03 2.74 1.30
CA ILE A 50 2.18 3.18 2.41
C ILE A 50 2.76 4.44 3.07
N VAL A 51 4.08 4.44 3.30
CA VAL A 51 4.79 5.58 3.88
C VAL A 51 4.69 6.80 2.96
N ALA A 52 4.90 6.61 1.65
CA ALA A 52 4.80 7.69 0.65
C ALA A 52 3.37 8.24 0.53
N ILE A 53 2.34 7.39 0.54
CA ILE A 53 0.93 7.80 0.54
C ILE A 53 0.62 8.63 1.79
N ARG A 54 1.00 8.18 2.97
CA ARG A 54 0.81 8.91 4.24
C ARG A 54 1.51 10.28 4.20
N ASP A 55 2.74 10.35 3.67
CA ASP A 55 3.48 11.60 3.54
C ASP A 55 2.78 12.57 2.57
N ALA A 56 2.35 12.09 1.39
CA ALA A 56 1.63 12.90 0.41
C ALA A 56 0.29 13.41 0.96
N CYS A 57 -0.52 12.52 1.53
CA CYS A 57 -1.82 12.87 2.13
C CYS A 57 -1.68 13.92 3.24
N LYS A 58 -0.65 13.78 4.10
CA LYS A 58 -0.36 14.75 5.15
C LYS A 58 0.02 16.12 4.58
N LYS A 59 0.85 16.18 3.54
CA LYS A 59 1.25 17.44 2.89
C LYS A 59 0.10 18.12 2.17
N LEU A 60 -0.75 17.34 1.49
CA LEU A 60 -1.90 17.86 0.76
C LEU A 60 -3.13 18.10 1.64
N GLN A 61 -3.13 17.61 2.89
CA GLN A 61 -4.30 17.59 3.77
C GLN A 61 -5.53 16.97 3.11
N SER A 62 -5.29 15.89 2.32
CA SER A 62 -6.29 15.13 1.56
C SER A 62 -5.98 13.66 1.58
N HIS A 63 -7.00 12.81 1.64
CA HIS A 63 -6.89 11.36 1.38
C HIS A 63 -6.93 11.03 -0.12
N ASP A 64 -7.37 11.96 -0.94
CA ASP A 64 -7.50 11.81 -2.38
C ASP A 64 -6.23 12.34 -3.07
N LEU A 65 -5.55 11.45 -3.78
CA LEU A 65 -4.34 11.71 -4.54
C LEU A 65 -4.59 11.63 -6.07
N GLN A 66 -5.83 11.91 -6.51
CA GLN A 66 -6.18 11.98 -7.92
C GLN A 66 -5.26 12.97 -8.64
N GLY A 67 -4.81 12.62 -9.83
CA GLY A 67 -3.83 13.39 -10.60
C GLY A 67 -2.38 13.14 -10.19
N CYS A 68 -2.13 12.23 -9.24
CA CYS A 68 -0.79 11.87 -8.83
C CYS A 68 -0.34 10.55 -9.44
N ASN A 69 0.97 10.43 -9.68
CA ASN A 69 1.62 9.20 -10.12
C ASN A 69 2.53 8.67 -9.03
N LEU A 70 2.55 7.36 -8.87
CA LEU A 70 3.41 6.66 -7.91
C LEU A 70 4.52 5.92 -8.64
N TYR A 71 5.74 6.03 -8.15
CA TYR A 71 6.93 5.31 -8.63
C TYR A 71 7.52 4.51 -7.47
N THR A 72 7.61 3.20 -7.62
CA THR A 72 8.12 2.29 -6.61
C THR A 72 9.18 1.35 -7.18
N THR A 73 10.15 0.95 -6.37
CA THR A 73 11.24 0.09 -6.81
C THR A 73 10.80 -1.35 -7.11
N ALA A 74 9.67 -1.78 -6.56
CA ALA A 74 9.10 -3.11 -6.80
C ALA A 74 7.60 -3.03 -7.10
N GLU A 75 7.07 -4.03 -7.79
CA GLU A 75 5.62 -4.23 -8.00
C GLU A 75 4.90 -4.21 -6.66
N PRO A 76 3.89 -3.32 -6.48
CA PRO A 76 3.19 -3.23 -5.21
C PRO A 76 2.52 -4.56 -4.83
N CYS A 77 2.74 -5.01 -3.60
CA CYS A 77 2.01 -6.16 -3.07
C CYS A 77 0.50 -5.84 -2.97
N PRO A 78 -0.39 -6.84 -2.77
CA PRO A 78 -1.84 -6.60 -2.73
C PRO A 78 -2.28 -5.54 -1.71
N MET A 79 -1.61 -5.43 -0.56
CA MET A 79 -1.88 -4.39 0.43
C MET A 79 -1.59 -2.98 -0.13
N CYS A 80 -0.39 -2.80 -0.71
CA CYS A 80 0.01 -1.50 -1.28
C CYS A 80 -0.80 -1.13 -2.51
N LEU A 81 -1.11 -2.10 -3.38
CA LEU A 81 -1.99 -1.88 -4.51
C LEU A 81 -3.38 -1.42 -4.06
N GLY A 82 -3.96 -2.08 -3.05
CA GLY A 82 -5.22 -1.66 -2.46
C GLY A 82 -5.16 -0.23 -1.91
N ALA A 83 -4.07 0.14 -1.23
CA ALA A 83 -3.87 1.50 -0.72
C ALA A 83 -3.76 2.54 -1.84
N CYS A 84 -3.07 2.22 -2.94
CA CYS A 84 -3.00 3.10 -4.12
C CYS A 84 -4.38 3.34 -4.75
N LEU A 85 -5.22 2.29 -4.83
CA LEU A 85 -6.58 2.40 -5.35
C LEU A 85 -7.47 3.23 -4.42
N TRP A 86 -7.40 3.03 -3.11
CA TRP A 86 -8.11 3.86 -2.13
C TRP A 86 -7.69 5.33 -2.15
N ALA A 87 -6.42 5.60 -2.46
CA ALA A 87 -5.89 6.95 -2.60
C ALA A 87 -6.17 7.58 -3.97
N ASN A 88 -6.83 6.90 -4.90
CA ASN A 88 -7.10 7.35 -6.27
C ASN A 88 -5.83 7.73 -7.05
N ILE A 89 -4.72 7.00 -6.87
CA ILE A 89 -3.49 7.20 -7.66
C ILE A 89 -3.78 6.91 -9.14
N ASP A 90 -3.43 7.83 -10.03
CA ASP A 90 -3.72 7.72 -11.47
C ASP A 90 -2.89 6.63 -12.16
N LYS A 91 -1.59 6.59 -11.87
CA LYS A 91 -0.66 5.62 -12.48
C LYS A 91 0.37 5.14 -11.48
N ILE A 92 0.67 3.85 -11.56
CA ILE A 92 1.68 3.18 -10.75
C ILE A 92 2.78 2.67 -11.69
N TYR A 93 4.00 3.13 -11.47
CA TYR A 93 5.19 2.70 -12.19
C TYR A 93 6.09 1.91 -11.22
N TYR A 94 6.45 0.69 -11.57
CA TYR A 94 7.32 -0.13 -10.74
C TYR A 94 8.57 -0.59 -11.50
N GLY A 95 9.62 -0.92 -10.76
CA GLY A 95 10.89 -1.41 -11.29
C GLY A 95 10.91 -2.93 -11.39
N CYS A 96 11.25 -3.62 -10.31
CA CYS A 96 11.28 -5.08 -10.21
C CYS A 96 9.87 -5.66 -10.12
N ASN A 97 9.64 -6.82 -10.73
CA ASN A 97 8.38 -7.53 -10.61
C ASN A 97 8.35 -8.40 -9.33
N ARG A 98 7.19 -9.04 -9.05
CA ARG A 98 7.01 -9.90 -7.87
C ARG A 98 7.95 -11.10 -7.81
N PHE A 99 8.39 -11.63 -8.95
CA PHE A 99 9.34 -12.75 -8.99
C PHE A 99 10.76 -12.30 -8.65
N ASP A 100 11.14 -11.08 -9.05
CA ASP A 100 12.42 -10.48 -8.63
C ASP A 100 12.43 -10.27 -7.11
N THR A 101 11.29 -9.86 -6.54
CA THR A 101 11.08 -9.67 -5.10
C THR A 101 11.18 -11.00 -4.35
N GLU A 102 10.60 -12.07 -4.89
CA GLU A 102 10.68 -13.43 -4.34
C GLU A 102 12.13 -13.97 -4.35
N ASN A 103 12.88 -13.70 -5.42
CA ASN A 103 14.28 -14.12 -5.55
C ASN A 103 15.20 -13.56 -4.47
N ILE A 104 14.86 -12.43 -3.86
CA ILE A 104 15.59 -11.85 -2.73
C ILE A 104 14.98 -12.21 -1.36
N GLY A 105 14.03 -13.16 -1.33
CA GLY A 105 13.50 -13.76 -0.10
C GLY A 105 12.22 -13.12 0.46
N PHE A 106 11.55 -12.21 -0.25
CA PHE A 106 10.26 -11.68 0.14
C PHE A 106 9.10 -12.53 -0.42
N ARG A 107 7.94 -12.49 0.24
CA ARG A 107 6.85 -13.47 0.03
C ARG A 107 5.63 -12.91 -0.71
N ASP A 108 5.78 -11.92 -1.55
CA ASP A 108 4.65 -11.22 -2.18
C ASP A 108 3.77 -12.15 -3.01
N ASN A 109 4.37 -13.14 -3.68
CA ASN A 109 3.63 -14.13 -4.48
C ASN A 109 2.64 -14.96 -3.65
N VAL A 110 2.98 -15.27 -2.40
CA VAL A 110 2.10 -16.04 -1.48
C VAL A 110 0.78 -15.30 -1.23
N PHE A 111 0.79 -13.97 -1.19
CA PHE A 111 -0.43 -13.19 -0.98
C PHE A 111 -1.37 -13.22 -2.19
N TYR A 112 -0.84 -13.20 -3.40
CA TYR A 112 -1.63 -13.35 -4.62
C TYR A 112 -2.28 -14.73 -4.68
N GLU A 113 -1.50 -15.80 -4.43
CA GLU A 113 -2.03 -17.16 -4.37
C GLU A 113 -3.12 -17.30 -3.29
N PHE A 114 -2.90 -16.71 -2.12
CA PHE A 114 -3.89 -16.73 -1.04
C PHE A 114 -5.21 -16.10 -1.47
N LEU A 115 -5.18 -14.93 -2.12
CA LEU A 115 -6.38 -14.23 -2.59
C LEU A 115 -7.12 -15.07 -3.66
N GLU A 116 -6.41 -15.74 -4.54
CA GLU A 116 -7.01 -16.63 -5.53
C GLU A 116 -7.69 -17.83 -4.89
N ARG A 117 -7.07 -18.43 -3.87
CA ARG A 117 -7.58 -19.61 -3.16
C ARG A 117 -8.78 -19.33 -2.25
N GLN A 118 -9.05 -18.06 -1.88
CA GLN A 118 -10.23 -17.73 -1.06
C GLN A 118 -11.57 -18.03 -1.76
N LYS A 119 -11.55 -18.43 -3.02
CA LYS A 119 -12.70 -18.98 -3.75
C LYS A 119 -13.06 -20.42 -3.34
N ASP A 120 -12.12 -21.16 -2.75
CA ASP A 120 -12.33 -22.53 -2.26
C ASP A 120 -12.69 -22.52 -0.77
N GLU A 121 -13.85 -23.08 -0.43
CA GLU A 121 -14.38 -23.17 0.94
C GLU A 121 -13.41 -23.85 1.93
N SER A 122 -12.66 -24.85 1.47
CA SER A 122 -11.73 -25.63 2.29
C SER A 122 -10.50 -24.84 2.76
N SER A 123 -10.19 -23.73 2.09
CA SER A 123 -9.00 -22.90 2.35
C SER A 123 -9.32 -21.52 2.91
N LYS A 124 -10.59 -21.23 3.18
CA LYS A 124 -11.02 -19.92 3.69
C LYS A 124 -10.42 -19.63 5.07
N LYS A 125 -9.63 -18.55 5.12
CA LYS A 125 -9.15 -17.92 6.35
C LYS A 125 -10.10 -16.82 6.85
N LEU A 126 -10.97 -16.34 5.96
CA LEU A 126 -11.96 -15.30 6.23
C LEU A 126 -13.27 -15.98 6.64
N LEU A 127 -13.71 -15.75 7.87
CA LEU A 127 -14.94 -16.28 8.41
C LEU A 127 -15.86 -15.12 8.78
N CYS A 128 -17.12 -15.20 8.35
CA CYS A 128 -18.14 -14.23 8.73
C CYS A 128 -18.65 -14.54 10.12
N LEU A 129 -18.69 -13.54 10.99
CA LEU A 129 -19.22 -13.63 12.36
C LEU A 129 -20.08 -12.39 12.64
N ASP A 130 -21.19 -12.57 13.36
CA ASP A 130 -22.09 -11.51 13.82
C ASP A 130 -22.57 -10.56 12.71
N HIS A 131 -22.82 -11.10 11.52
CA HIS A 131 -23.21 -10.34 10.32
C HIS A 131 -24.41 -9.41 10.55
N GLU A 132 -25.46 -9.91 11.19
CA GLU A 132 -26.69 -9.14 11.46
C GLU A 132 -26.45 -7.95 12.38
N ASP A 133 -25.58 -8.09 13.38
CA ASP A 133 -25.25 -6.98 14.27
C ASP A 133 -24.36 -5.95 13.59
N CYS A 134 -23.45 -6.41 12.74
CA CYS A 134 -22.65 -5.52 11.88
C CYS A 134 -23.53 -4.76 10.86
N LEU A 135 -24.56 -5.39 10.31
CA LEU A 135 -25.54 -4.69 9.43
C LEU A 135 -26.32 -3.59 10.15
N LYS A 136 -26.62 -3.75 11.45
CA LYS A 136 -27.23 -2.68 12.25
C LYS A 136 -26.32 -1.46 12.35
N LEU A 137 -25.02 -1.67 12.55
CA LEU A 137 -24.02 -0.59 12.53
C LEU A 137 -23.98 0.14 11.18
N PHE A 138 -24.01 -0.61 10.06
CA PHE A 138 -24.03 -0.03 8.71
C PHE A 138 -25.31 0.77 8.46
N SER A 139 -26.45 0.26 8.93
CA SER A 139 -27.73 0.96 8.86
C SER A 139 -27.72 2.26 9.67
N TYR A 140 -27.14 2.21 10.86
CA TYR A 140 -26.94 3.40 11.69
C TYR A 140 -26.03 4.42 10.98
N TYR A 141 -24.86 4.00 10.46
CA TYR A 141 -23.97 4.89 9.72
C TYR A 141 -24.66 5.53 8.51
N LYS A 142 -25.44 4.75 7.73
CA LYS A 142 -26.22 5.27 6.60
C LYS A 142 -27.25 6.30 6.99
N SER A 143 -27.78 6.27 8.23
CA SER A 143 -28.75 7.25 8.75
C SER A 143 -28.13 8.56 9.18
N LEU A 144 -26.80 8.63 9.32
CA LEU A 144 -26.08 9.85 9.67
C LEU A 144 -25.76 10.69 8.43
N GLU A 145 -25.68 12.01 8.59
CA GLU A 145 -25.05 12.85 7.58
C GLU A 145 -23.55 12.57 7.58
N HIS A 146 -23.02 12.05 6.46
CA HIS A 146 -21.62 11.71 6.34
C HIS A 146 -21.12 11.93 4.92
N LYS A 147 -19.80 12.10 4.80
CA LYS A 147 -19.10 12.20 3.52
C LYS A 147 -18.47 10.84 3.20
N LEU A 148 -18.73 10.33 2.00
CA LEU A 148 -18.01 9.17 1.47
C LEU A 148 -16.63 9.59 0.97
N TYR A 149 -15.67 8.70 1.07
CA TYR A 149 -14.28 8.87 0.62
C TYR A 149 -13.84 7.69 -0.23
#